data_c2d2b031fa792ea1a54049bc29676c08
#
_entry.id   c2d2b031fa792ea1a54049bc29676c08
#
_cell.length_a   1.000
_cell.length_b   1.000
_cell.length_c   1.000
_cell.angle_alpha   90.00
_cell.angle_beta   90.00
_cell.angle_gamma   90.00
#
_symmetry.space_group_name_H-M   'P 1'
#
loop_
_entity.id
_entity.type
_entity.pdbx_description
1 polymer ?
#
loop_
_entity_poly.entity_id
_entity_poly.type
_entity_poly.pdbx_seq_one_letter_code
_entity_poly.pdbx_strand_id
1 'polypeptide(L)' 'ALESLDGYHVGDRVRHPRHGDGRIERIESAMGGKLTIHFDDGRTREVLIRYTHLEHI' A
#
# COMPACT_ATOMS: atom_id res chain seq x y z
N ALA A 1 1.45 11.66 8.38
CA ALA A 1 0.83 10.58 7.62
C ALA A 1 -0.42 11.08 6.91
N LEU A 2 -0.71 10.53 5.74
CA LEU A 2 -1.89 10.87 4.94
C LEU A 2 -2.95 9.80 5.12
N GLU A 3 -4.22 10.19 4.96
CA GLU A 3 -5.32 9.22 4.94
C GLU A 3 -5.54 8.67 3.53
N SER A 4 -5.16 9.43 2.51
CA SER A 4 -5.28 8.97 1.13
C SER A 4 -4.23 9.65 0.27
N LEU A 5 -3.87 8.99 -0.83
CA LEU A 5 -2.95 9.51 -1.81
C LEU A 5 -3.10 8.72 -3.10
N ASP A 6 -3.29 9.43 -4.21
CA ASP A 6 -3.30 8.83 -5.55
C ASP A 6 -4.30 7.68 -5.69
N GLY A 7 -5.47 7.83 -5.07
CA GLY A 7 -6.53 6.82 -5.13
C GLY A 7 -6.43 5.72 -4.10
N TYR A 8 -5.36 5.68 -3.32
CA TYR A 8 -5.21 4.73 -2.22
C TYR A 8 -5.63 5.37 -0.92
N HIS A 9 -6.28 4.59 -0.05
CA HIS A 9 -6.75 5.08 1.25
C HIS A 9 -6.29 4.13 2.34
N VAL A 10 -6.02 4.67 3.52
CA VAL A 10 -5.73 3.83 4.68
C VAL A 10 -6.94 2.92 4.95
N GLY A 11 -6.66 1.64 5.13
CA GLY A 11 -7.69 0.63 5.31
C GLY A 11 -8.11 -0.10 4.05
N ASP A 12 -7.65 0.37 2.89
CA ASP A 12 -7.98 -0.30 1.61
C ASP A 12 -7.34 -1.67 1.53
N ARG A 13 -8.08 -2.61 0.95
CA ARG A 13 -7.53 -3.91 0.59
C ARG A 13 -6.95 -3.82 -0.81
N VAL A 14 -5.73 -4.26 -0.95
CA VAL A 14 -5.01 -4.19 -2.23
C VAL A 14 -4.32 -5.51 -2.51
N ARG A 15 -4.02 -5.74 -3.78
CA ARG A 15 -3.29 -6.93 -4.23
C ARG A 15 -1.97 -6.51 -4.84
N HIS A 16 -0.90 -7.07 -4.31
CA HIS A 16 0.45 -6.87 -4.85
C HIS A 16 0.80 -8.04 -5.76
N PRO A 17 1.42 -7.80 -6.92
CA PRO A 17 1.71 -8.87 -7.87
C PRO A 17 2.66 -9.95 -7.33
N ARG A 18 3.47 -9.61 -6.34
CA ARG A 18 4.42 -10.56 -5.75
C ARG A 18 4.03 -11.04 -4.36
N HIS A 19 3.46 -10.16 -3.57
CA HIS A 19 3.23 -10.44 -2.14
C HIS A 19 1.80 -10.84 -1.82
N GLY A 20 0.92 -10.75 -2.80
CA GLY A 20 -0.47 -11.11 -2.59
C GLY A 20 -1.28 -9.98 -1.96
N ASP A 21 -2.33 -10.36 -1.25
CA ASP A 21 -3.29 -9.42 -0.72
C ASP A 21 -2.81 -8.83 0.60
N GLY A 22 -3.17 -7.58 0.84
CA GLY A 22 -2.85 -6.90 2.07
C GLY A 22 -3.75 -5.71 2.30
N ARG A 23 -3.52 -5.04 3.43
CA ARG A 23 -4.27 -3.84 3.81
C ARG A 23 -3.31 -2.68 4.00
N ILE A 24 -3.66 -1.52 3.47
CA ILE A 24 -2.88 -0.31 3.66
C ILE A 24 -3.07 0.18 5.09
N GLU A 25 -1.97 0.27 5.83
CA GLU A 25 -2.00 0.75 7.22
C GLU A 25 -1.55 2.19 7.35
N ARG A 26 -0.69 2.65 6.45
CA ARG A 26 -0.12 3.98 6.53
C ARG A 26 0.23 4.48 5.15
N ILE A 27 0.05 5.78 4.93
CA ILE A 27 0.40 6.44 3.68
C ILE A 27 1.26 7.65 4.01
N GLU A 28 2.38 7.79 3.30
CA GLU A 28 3.26 8.93 3.43
C GLU A 28 3.54 9.53 2.06
N SER A 29 3.80 10.85 2.03
CA SER A 29 4.09 11.54 0.78
C SER A 29 5.55 11.40 0.34
N ALA A 30 6.40 10.85 1.18
CA ALA A 30 7.82 10.70 0.88
C ALA A 30 8.03 9.90 -0.40
N MET A 31 9.03 10.31 -1.18
CA MET A 31 9.43 9.61 -2.41
C MET A 31 8.31 9.44 -3.43
N GLY A 32 7.37 10.39 -3.47
CA GLY A 32 6.25 10.33 -4.41
C GLY A 32 5.08 9.48 -3.96
N GLY A 33 5.12 9.01 -2.74
CA GLY A 33 4.05 8.20 -2.14
C GLY A 33 4.57 6.86 -1.66
N LYS A 34 4.48 6.64 -0.35
CA LYS A 34 4.91 5.40 0.27
C LYS A 34 3.76 4.79 1.05
N LEU A 35 3.46 3.53 0.75
CA LEU A 35 2.40 2.79 1.41
C LEU A 35 3.00 1.74 2.32
N THR A 36 2.56 1.71 3.58
CA THR A 36 2.89 0.63 4.49
C THR A 36 1.72 -0.35 4.45
N ILE A 37 1.99 -1.58 4.03
CA ILE A 37 0.95 -2.57 3.82
C ILE A 37 1.22 -3.78 4.69
N HIS A 38 0.20 -4.19 5.45
CA HIS A 38 0.24 -5.43 6.20
C HIS A 38 -0.36 -6.52 5.32
N PHE A 39 0.48 -7.44 4.87
CA PHE A 39 0.05 -8.50 3.96
C PHE A 39 -0.55 -9.67 4.73
N ASP A 40 -1.36 -10.45 4.02
CA ASP A 40 -2.04 -11.59 4.63
C ASP A 40 -1.09 -12.70 5.09
N ASP A 41 0.16 -12.69 4.59
CA ASP A 41 1.19 -13.62 5.06
C ASP A 41 1.77 -13.22 6.43
N GLY A 42 1.27 -12.16 7.04
CA GLY A 42 1.70 -11.68 8.34
C GLY A 42 2.84 -10.69 8.29
N ARG A 43 3.35 -10.36 7.12
CA ARG A 43 4.47 -9.43 6.97
C ARG A 43 3.99 -8.04 6.62
N THR A 44 4.71 -7.05 7.12
CA THR A 44 4.45 -5.65 6.80
C THR A 44 5.58 -5.14 5.92
N ARG A 45 5.24 -4.55 4.79
CA ARG A 45 6.21 -4.03 3.84
C ARG A 45 5.85 -2.62 3.42
N GLU A 46 6.88 -1.86 3.02
CA GLU A 46 6.69 -0.53 2.45
C GLU A 46 6.82 -0.61 0.95
N VAL A 47 5.87 -0.01 0.25
CA VAL A 47 5.79 -0.05 -1.21
C VAL A 47 5.72 1.39 -1.73
N LEU A 48 6.50 1.69 -2.76
CA LEU A 48 6.46 3.01 -3.40
C LEU A 48 5.47 2.98 -4.56
N ILE A 49 4.53 3.91 -4.55
CA ILE A 49 3.49 3.99 -5.58
C ILE A 49 4.10 4.12 -6.97
N ARG A 50 5.18 4.87 -7.10
CA ARG A 50 5.82 5.13 -8.39
C ARG A 50 6.44 3.91 -9.04
N TYR A 51 6.72 2.87 -8.27
CA TYR A 51 7.37 1.66 -8.78
C TYR A 51 6.47 0.45 -8.82
N THR A 52 5.36 0.49 -8.13
CA THR A 52 4.49 -0.69 -8.01
C THR A 52 3.05 -0.26 -8.16
N HIS A 53 2.35 -0.89 -9.11
CA HIS A 53 0.92 -0.68 -9.27
C HIS A 53 0.17 -1.75 -8.48
N LEU A 54 -0.65 -1.32 -7.54
CA LEU A 54 -1.46 -2.21 -6.73
C LEU A 54 -2.90 -2.18 -7.22
N GLU A 55 -3.53 -3.34 -7.20
CA GLU A 55 -4.94 -3.43 -7.54
C GLU A 55 -5.78 -3.36 -6.28
N HIS A 56 -6.90 -2.65 -6.34
CA HIS A 56 -7.88 -2.66 -5.26
C HIS A 56 -8.70 -3.95 -5.37
N ILE A 57 -8.96 -4.54 -4.22
CA ILE A 57 -9.77 -5.75 -4.16
C ILE A 57 -11.18 -5.41 -3.75
#